data_70ec33cbc0ea4ab85eca9d1a0373e328
#
_entry.id   70ec33cbc0ea4ab85eca9d1a0373e328
#
_cell.length_a   1.000
_cell.length_b   1.000
_cell.length_c   1.000
_cell.angle_alpha   90.00
_cell.angle_beta   90.00
_cell.angle_gamma   90.00
#
_symmetry.space_group_name_H-M   'P 1'
#
loop_
_entity.id
_entity.type
_entity.pdbx_description
1 polymer ?
#
loop_
_entity_poly.entity_id
_entity_poly.type
_entity_poly.pdbx_seq_one_letter_code
_entity_poly.pdbx_strand_id
1 'polypeptide(L)'
;MDVVGCISLLVHTSLTLAAAFLVYWAFKQRHPAAPPCIGGCIPWIGASLRFGKAPLEFIEQARQECGAIFTVVAAGKRLTFVTEEEDFEIFFKSKNVDFQEAVQEAVWRTASISRKSFSKSHTAVHDMMKWRLGPSRLHLFCSNLSEEFHECLMHLGTKGTDDLYNLVWHSMYSAVVNNLFGRGICPTDRNTVKEFEEHFQKFDSGFEFGSQLPECLLRGWSKSKHWLLSLFESVVAKAENMKPADDDSKTLLQHLLDTLDGNSTANYSLLMLWASQANALPITFWTLAFIISSPFVYKTIMKELCSVFDDQGSKKVEIKETDLEKLPYLKCCILEAIRLRAPGVITRKVVEPLTIRNYIIPSGDMLMLSLYWAHRNTKYFPEPEKFLPERWKEAVIEKRGFLDGFMAFGGGRYQCPGRWFALMEIQMFAALILYKYEFTLLDPVPKESPLHLVGTQQPLGPCKVEYKSR
;
A
#
# COMPACT_ATOMS: atom_id res chain seq x y z
N MET A 1 -28.36 -46.62 5.56
CA MET A 1 -27.16 -46.30 4.74
C MET A 1 -26.75 -47.61 4.09
N ASP A 2 -26.90 -47.70 2.77
CA ASP A 2 -26.61 -48.93 2.03
C ASP A 2 -25.09 -49.22 2.05
N VAL A 3 -24.74 -50.52 2.12
CA VAL A 3 -23.35 -50.99 2.11
C VAL A 3 -22.55 -50.39 0.95
N VAL A 4 -23.19 -50.17 -0.20
CA VAL A 4 -22.61 -49.53 -1.38
C VAL A 4 -22.24 -48.08 -1.11
N GLY A 5 -23.06 -47.33 -0.34
CA GLY A 5 -22.79 -45.93 0.03
C GLY A 5 -21.61 -45.82 1.01
N CYS A 6 -21.50 -46.75 1.97
CA CYS A 6 -20.36 -46.82 2.88
C CYS A 6 -19.03 -47.16 2.15
N ILE A 7 -19.07 -48.07 1.19
CA ILE A 7 -17.89 -48.43 0.39
C ILE A 7 -17.48 -47.25 -0.49
N SER A 8 -18.42 -46.57 -1.13
CA SER A 8 -18.15 -45.37 -1.94
C SER A 8 -17.52 -44.26 -1.09
N LEU A 9 -18.02 -43.97 0.09
CA LEU A 9 -17.47 -42.98 1.02
C LEU A 9 -16.05 -43.33 1.45
N LEU A 10 -15.79 -44.59 1.79
CA LEU A 10 -14.46 -45.07 2.17
C LEU A 10 -13.45 -44.98 1.02
N VAL A 11 -13.88 -45.29 -0.21
CA VAL A 11 -13.00 -45.16 -1.39
C VAL A 11 -12.67 -43.66 -1.68
N HIS A 12 -13.66 -42.77 -1.60
CA HIS A 12 -13.41 -41.32 -1.82
C HIS A 12 -12.53 -40.74 -0.72
N THR A 13 -12.74 -41.09 0.54
CA THR A 13 -11.87 -40.61 1.64
C THR A 13 -10.45 -41.15 1.51
N SER A 14 -10.28 -42.43 1.11
CA SER A 14 -8.95 -43.02 0.87
C SER A 14 -8.22 -42.35 -0.30
N LEU A 15 -8.91 -42.06 -1.40
CA LEU A 15 -8.35 -41.36 -2.57
C LEU A 15 -7.96 -39.92 -2.21
N THR A 16 -8.77 -39.20 -1.44
CA THR A 16 -8.44 -37.84 -1.00
C THR A 16 -7.26 -37.84 -0.04
N LEU A 17 -7.16 -38.76 0.88
CA LEU A 17 -6.00 -38.94 1.77
C LEU A 17 -4.72 -39.28 1.00
N ALA A 18 -4.82 -40.19 0.02
CA ALA A 18 -3.71 -40.55 -0.84
C ALA A 18 -3.23 -39.38 -1.70
N ALA A 19 -4.15 -38.61 -2.28
CA ALA A 19 -3.84 -37.39 -3.02
C ALA A 19 -3.18 -36.34 -2.11
N ALA A 20 -3.71 -36.12 -0.92
CA ALA A 20 -3.13 -35.22 0.07
C ALA A 20 -1.73 -35.66 0.51
N PHE A 21 -1.53 -36.98 0.69
CA PHE A 21 -0.22 -37.55 1.00
C PHE A 21 0.78 -37.39 -0.17
N LEU A 22 0.36 -37.59 -1.40
CA LEU A 22 1.21 -37.41 -2.58
C LEU A 22 1.62 -35.93 -2.74
N VAL A 23 0.68 -35.01 -2.53
CA VAL A 23 0.95 -33.57 -2.52
C VAL A 23 1.94 -33.22 -1.39
N TYR A 24 1.71 -33.71 -0.19
CA TYR A 24 2.64 -33.56 0.94
C TYR A 24 4.03 -34.09 0.63
N TRP A 25 4.09 -35.30 0.05
CA TRP A 25 5.35 -35.95 -0.30
C TRP A 25 6.09 -35.18 -1.42
N ALA A 26 5.39 -34.73 -2.44
CA ALA A 26 5.95 -33.86 -3.49
C ALA A 26 6.55 -32.55 -2.94
N PHE A 27 5.86 -31.93 -1.96
CA PHE A 27 6.40 -30.76 -1.26
C PHE A 27 7.58 -31.11 -0.32
N LYS A 28 7.68 -32.35 0.13
CA LYS A 28 8.76 -32.82 1.01
C LYS A 28 10.02 -33.24 0.25
N GLN A 29 9.95 -33.55 -1.06
CA GLN A 29 11.14 -33.77 -1.89
C GLN A 29 11.87 -32.43 -2.08
N ARG A 30 12.85 -32.19 -1.23
CA ARG A 30 13.66 -30.97 -1.26
C ARG A 30 14.97 -31.23 -1.96
N HIS A 31 15.39 -30.29 -2.81
CA HIS A 31 16.76 -30.24 -3.23
C HIS A 31 17.66 -30.11 -2.00
N PRO A 32 18.77 -30.87 -1.87
CA PRO A 32 19.67 -30.79 -0.71
C PRO A 32 20.13 -29.38 -0.38
N ALA A 33 20.27 -28.51 -1.40
CA ALA A 33 20.63 -27.10 -1.27
C ALA A 33 19.42 -26.15 -1.22
N ALA A 34 18.18 -26.64 -0.97
CA ALA A 34 17.03 -25.74 -0.80
C ALA A 34 17.07 -25.06 0.58
N PRO A 35 16.50 -23.84 0.71
CA PRO A 35 16.41 -23.16 2.00
C PRO A 35 15.65 -23.98 3.04
N PRO A 36 15.95 -23.77 4.34
CA PRO A 36 15.14 -24.31 5.43
C PRO A 36 13.65 -24.00 5.20
N CYS A 37 12.77 -24.95 5.50
CA CYS A 37 11.37 -24.80 5.12
C CYS A 37 10.45 -25.06 6.30
N ILE A 38 9.60 -24.09 6.58
CA ILE A 38 8.58 -24.15 7.62
C ILE A 38 7.25 -24.53 6.96
N GLY A 39 6.76 -25.70 7.33
CA GLY A 39 5.44 -26.21 6.94
C GLY A 39 4.54 -26.33 8.15
N GLY A 40 3.35 -26.86 7.93
CA GLY A 40 2.42 -27.26 8.98
C GLY A 40 2.11 -28.75 8.92
N CYS A 41 1.33 -29.24 9.89
CA CYS A 41 0.92 -30.65 9.95
C CYS A 41 -0.08 -31.02 8.84
N ILE A 42 -0.81 -30.05 8.29
CA ILE A 42 -1.83 -30.27 7.27
C ILE A 42 -1.25 -29.90 5.92
N PRO A 43 -1.16 -30.85 4.96
CA PRO A 43 -0.76 -30.57 3.59
C PRO A 43 -1.61 -29.44 3.01
N TRP A 44 -1.05 -28.64 2.12
CA TRP A 44 -1.65 -27.49 1.47
C TRP A 44 -1.87 -26.27 2.42
N ILE A 45 -2.50 -26.45 3.59
CA ILE A 45 -2.66 -25.37 4.56
C ILE A 45 -1.29 -24.91 5.05
N GLY A 46 -0.39 -25.84 5.36
CA GLY A 46 0.96 -25.53 5.81
C GLY A 46 0.95 -24.67 7.07
N ALA A 47 1.69 -23.58 7.04
CA ALA A 47 1.80 -22.61 8.13
C ALA A 47 0.74 -21.49 8.06
N SER A 48 -0.23 -21.52 7.12
CA SER A 48 -1.15 -20.42 6.83
C SER A 48 -1.85 -19.84 8.05
N LEU A 49 -2.31 -20.71 8.98
CA LEU A 49 -3.04 -20.25 10.17
C LEU A 49 -2.14 -19.45 11.12
N ARG A 50 -0.91 -19.92 11.34
CA ARG A 50 0.08 -19.21 12.18
C ARG A 50 0.54 -17.93 11.49
N PHE A 51 0.89 -18.01 10.22
CA PHE A 51 1.33 -16.90 9.41
C PHE A 51 0.23 -15.83 9.27
N GLY A 52 -1.03 -16.20 9.03
CA GLY A 52 -2.14 -15.25 8.89
C GLY A 52 -2.56 -14.55 10.17
N LYS A 53 -2.23 -15.11 11.36
CA LYS A 53 -2.59 -14.51 12.65
C LYS A 53 -1.67 -13.34 13.04
N ALA A 54 -0.36 -13.51 12.84
CA ALA A 54 0.64 -12.52 13.22
C ALA A 54 1.85 -12.67 12.27
N PRO A 55 1.75 -12.16 11.03
CA PRO A 55 2.73 -12.45 9.99
C PRO A 55 4.13 -11.94 10.30
N LEU A 56 4.28 -10.73 10.83
CA LEU A 56 5.62 -10.18 11.16
C LEU A 56 6.30 -10.96 12.27
N GLU A 57 5.58 -11.27 13.35
CA GLU A 57 6.11 -12.08 14.46
C GLU A 57 6.50 -13.48 13.98
N PHE A 58 5.67 -14.07 13.11
CA PHE A 58 5.93 -15.39 12.52
C PHE A 58 7.19 -15.38 11.65
N ILE A 59 7.37 -14.36 10.82
CA ILE A 59 8.56 -14.24 9.96
C ILE A 59 9.80 -13.99 10.84
N GLU A 60 9.70 -13.17 11.89
CA GLU A 60 10.84 -12.92 12.80
C GLU A 60 11.25 -14.20 13.53
N GLN A 61 10.31 -14.96 14.05
CA GLN A 61 10.59 -16.26 14.64
C GLN A 61 11.25 -17.21 13.63
N ALA A 62 10.72 -17.26 12.42
CA ALA A 62 11.27 -18.08 11.34
C ALA A 62 12.72 -17.66 10.96
N ARG A 63 12.99 -16.35 10.93
CA ARG A 63 14.31 -15.80 10.68
C ARG A 63 15.30 -16.19 11.76
N GLN A 64 14.90 -16.15 13.03
CA GLN A 64 15.75 -16.57 14.17
C GLN A 64 16.05 -18.08 14.14
N GLU A 65 15.07 -18.90 13.76
CA GLU A 65 15.22 -20.36 13.70
C GLU A 65 15.98 -20.85 12.46
N CYS A 66 15.77 -20.22 11.32
CA CYS A 66 16.21 -20.70 10.00
C CYS A 66 17.31 -19.86 9.36
N GLY A 67 17.58 -18.67 9.87
CA GLY A 67 18.53 -17.71 9.28
C GLY A 67 17.87 -16.77 8.25
N ALA A 68 18.72 -16.07 7.50
CA ALA A 68 18.29 -14.96 6.62
C ALA A 68 17.43 -15.35 5.41
N ILE A 69 17.51 -16.62 4.98
CA ILE A 69 16.77 -17.14 3.82
C ILE A 69 16.06 -18.41 4.23
N PHE A 70 14.73 -18.44 4.11
CA PHE A 70 13.90 -19.57 4.47
C PHE A 70 12.61 -19.60 3.64
N THR A 71 11.99 -20.77 3.52
CA THR A 71 10.73 -20.97 2.79
C THR A 71 9.59 -21.28 3.76
N VAL A 72 8.47 -20.60 3.60
CA VAL A 72 7.21 -20.89 4.29
C VAL A 72 6.24 -21.51 3.30
N VAL A 73 5.64 -22.67 3.66
CA VAL A 73 4.55 -23.27 2.89
C VAL A 73 3.24 -22.77 3.47
N ALA A 74 2.47 -22.04 2.68
CA ALA A 74 1.20 -21.48 3.09
C ALA A 74 0.18 -21.50 1.94
N ALA A 75 -1.01 -22.07 2.16
CA ALA A 75 -2.11 -22.17 1.18
C ALA A 75 -1.66 -22.73 -0.18
N GLY A 76 -0.84 -23.79 -0.15
CA GLY A 76 -0.30 -24.43 -1.35
C GLY A 76 0.80 -23.64 -2.07
N LYS A 77 1.19 -22.49 -1.59
CA LYS A 77 2.28 -21.67 -2.14
C LYS A 77 3.55 -21.83 -1.31
N ARG A 78 4.68 -21.71 -1.98
CA ARG A 78 6.00 -21.65 -1.37
C ARG A 78 6.46 -20.20 -1.39
N LEU A 79 6.62 -19.62 -0.21
CA LEU A 79 7.02 -18.23 0.00
C LEU A 79 8.46 -18.25 0.54
N THR A 80 9.44 -17.93 -0.29
CA THR A 80 10.85 -17.90 0.09
C THR A 80 11.22 -16.48 0.47
N PHE A 81 11.40 -16.25 1.78
CA PHE A 81 11.78 -14.96 2.34
C PHE A 81 13.29 -14.73 2.24
N VAL A 82 13.65 -13.49 1.88
CA VAL A 82 14.99 -12.95 1.89
C VAL A 82 14.97 -11.71 2.78
N THR A 83 15.73 -11.74 3.88
CA THR A 83 15.65 -10.73 4.93
C THR A 83 16.90 -9.85 5.06
N GLU A 84 17.99 -10.20 4.38
CA GLU A 84 19.24 -9.42 4.39
C GLU A 84 19.38 -8.63 3.09
N GLU A 85 19.79 -7.39 3.21
CA GLU A 85 19.81 -6.42 2.12
C GLU A 85 20.85 -6.74 1.02
N GLU A 86 21.93 -7.42 1.37
CA GLU A 86 22.97 -7.83 0.41
C GLU A 86 22.40 -8.69 -0.72
N ASP A 87 21.28 -9.38 -0.45
CA ASP A 87 20.60 -10.25 -1.41
C ASP A 87 19.49 -9.57 -2.21
N PHE A 88 19.14 -8.30 -1.89
CA PHE A 88 17.98 -7.61 -2.46
C PHE A 88 18.13 -7.26 -3.94
N GLU A 89 19.36 -7.12 -4.42
CA GLU A 89 19.62 -6.79 -5.82
C GLU A 89 18.99 -7.80 -6.79
N ILE A 90 18.87 -9.07 -6.36
CA ILE A 90 18.27 -10.16 -7.13
C ILE A 90 16.83 -9.83 -7.54
N PHE A 91 16.05 -9.19 -6.67
CA PHE A 91 14.67 -8.81 -6.97
C PHE A 91 14.53 -7.80 -8.10
N PHE A 92 15.57 -7.05 -8.40
CA PHE A 92 15.54 -5.94 -9.34
C PHE A 92 16.34 -6.20 -10.62
N LYS A 93 17.34 -7.06 -10.56
CA LYS A 93 18.29 -7.29 -11.67
C LYS A 93 18.25 -8.69 -12.28
N SER A 94 17.80 -9.70 -11.52
CA SER A 94 17.79 -11.08 -12.01
C SER A 94 16.72 -11.27 -13.10
N LYS A 95 17.09 -11.98 -14.16
CA LYS A 95 16.17 -12.43 -15.23
C LYS A 95 15.36 -13.67 -14.82
N ASN A 96 15.79 -14.38 -13.76
CA ASN A 96 15.16 -15.59 -13.28
C ASN A 96 13.95 -15.34 -12.40
N VAL A 97 13.59 -14.05 -12.18
CA VAL A 97 12.44 -13.64 -11.39
C VAL A 97 11.55 -12.69 -12.18
N ASP A 98 10.23 -12.81 -12.01
CA ASP A 98 9.26 -12.00 -12.73
C ASP A 98 8.24 -11.37 -11.76
N PHE A 99 7.97 -10.08 -11.95
CA PHE A 99 7.00 -9.33 -11.17
C PHE A 99 5.56 -9.60 -11.63
N GLN A 100 5.32 -9.60 -12.95
CA GLN A 100 3.97 -9.76 -13.47
C GLN A 100 3.42 -11.15 -13.13
N GLU A 101 4.24 -12.19 -13.27
CA GLU A 101 3.90 -13.55 -12.86
C GLU A 101 3.61 -13.66 -11.34
N ALA A 102 4.26 -12.82 -10.52
CA ALA A 102 4.04 -12.81 -9.07
C ALA A 102 2.68 -12.23 -8.70
N VAL A 103 2.25 -11.14 -9.35
CA VAL A 103 1.07 -10.36 -8.91
C VAL A 103 -0.20 -10.64 -9.69
N GLN A 104 -0.13 -11.28 -10.86
CA GLN A 104 -1.28 -11.47 -11.76
C GLN A 104 -2.46 -12.19 -11.13
N GLU A 105 -2.22 -13.18 -10.25
CA GLU A 105 -3.30 -13.89 -9.54
C GLU A 105 -3.98 -12.96 -8.53
N ALA A 106 -3.21 -12.20 -7.78
CA ALA A 106 -3.72 -11.21 -6.83
C ALA A 106 -4.56 -10.14 -7.55
N VAL A 107 -4.06 -9.62 -8.68
CA VAL A 107 -4.77 -8.62 -9.50
C VAL A 107 -6.06 -9.19 -10.08
N TRP A 108 -6.06 -10.44 -10.54
CA TRP A 108 -7.28 -11.10 -10.99
C TRP A 108 -8.30 -11.25 -9.84
N ARG A 109 -7.88 -11.68 -8.66
CA ARG A 109 -8.76 -11.84 -7.51
C ARG A 109 -9.32 -10.51 -7.01
N THR A 110 -8.50 -9.48 -6.91
CA THR A 110 -8.89 -8.19 -6.32
C THR A 110 -9.62 -7.26 -7.29
N ALA A 111 -9.24 -7.26 -8.56
CA ALA A 111 -9.80 -6.34 -9.56
C ALA A 111 -10.42 -7.03 -10.78
N SER A 112 -10.51 -8.35 -10.80
CA SER A 112 -11.09 -9.13 -11.90
C SER A 112 -10.40 -8.90 -13.26
N ILE A 113 -9.12 -8.48 -13.27
CA ILE A 113 -8.35 -8.32 -14.50
C ILE A 113 -7.81 -9.68 -14.94
N SER A 114 -8.21 -10.14 -16.12
CA SER A 114 -7.77 -11.43 -16.64
C SER A 114 -6.24 -11.46 -16.86
N ARG A 115 -5.62 -12.64 -16.74
CA ARG A 115 -4.18 -12.82 -16.99
C ARG A 115 -3.77 -12.25 -18.36
N LYS A 116 -4.57 -12.51 -19.40
CA LYS A 116 -4.32 -12.03 -20.76
C LYS A 116 -4.34 -10.50 -20.84
N SER A 117 -5.35 -9.86 -20.22
CA SER A 117 -5.47 -8.40 -20.18
C SER A 117 -4.32 -7.79 -19.39
N PHE A 118 -3.97 -8.38 -18.23
CA PHE A 118 -2.87 -7.90 -17.40
C PHE A 118 -1.53 -7.95 -18.13
N SER A 119 -1.19 -9.08 -18.73
CA SER A 119 0.05 -9.23 -19.50
C SER A 119 0.15 -8.26 -20.67
N LYS A 120 -0.99 -7.96 -21.35
CA LYS A 120 -1.03 -7.01 -22.48
C LYS A 120 -0.83 -5.56 -22.03
N SER A 121 -1.46 -5.15 -20.92
CA SER A 121 -1.67 -3.73 -20.62
C SER A 121 -0.85 -3.21 -19.44
N HIS A 122 -0.40 -4.08 -18.53
CA HIS A 122 0.23 -3.64 -17.27
C HIS A 122 1.43 -2.70 -17.48
N THR A 123 2.31 -3.04 -18.43
CA THR A 123 3.50 -2.22 -18.69
C THR A 123 3.12 -0.83 -19.19
N ALA A 124 2.18 -0.74 -20.14
CA ALA A 124 1.72 0.55 -20.68
C ALA A 124 1.05 1.41 -19.59
N VAL A 125 0.19 0.79 -18.76
CA VAL A 125 -0.45 1.47 -17.63
C VAL A 125 0.59 1.96 -16.61
N HIS A 126 1.58 1.12 -16.28
CA HIS A 126 2.66 1.51 -15.36
C HIS A 126 3.48 2.67 -15.90
N ASP A 127 3.85 2.64 -17.18
CA ASP A 127 4.66 3.69 -17.82
C ASP A 127 3.86 5.00 -17.94
N MET A 128 2.56 4.93 -18.26
CA MET A 128 1.64 6.06 -18.24
C MET A 128 1.56 6.69 -16.84
N MET A 129 1.35 5.89 -15.79
CA MET A 129 1.32 6.39 -14.41
C MET A 129 2.63 7.03 -14.00
N LYS A 130 3.77 6.42 -14.35
CA LYS A 130 5.11 6.94 -14.05
C LYS A 130 5.35 8.29 -14.72
N TRP A 131 4.87 8.44 -15.95
CA TRP A 131 4.96 9.70 -16.68
C TRP A 131 4.02 10.77 -16.08
N ARG A 132 2.74 10.43 -15.83
CA ARG A 132 1.73 11.39 -15.37
C ARG A 132 1.96 11.83 -13.92
N LEU A 133 2.34 10.92 -13.03
CA LEU A 133 2.58 11.18 -11.61
C LEU A 133 4.05 11.49 -11.28
N GLY A 134 4.86 11.72 -12.31
CA GLY A 134 6.27 12.04 -12.16
C GLY A 134 6.52 13.48 -11.73
N PRO A 135 7.74 13.83 -11.23
CA PRO A 135 8.05 15.14 -10.66
C PRO A 135 7.74 16.30 -11.59
N SER A 136 8.00 16.16 -12.89
CA SER A 136 7.79 17.24 -13.87
C SER A 136 6.32 17.60 -14.11
N ARG A 137 5.37 16.82 -13.60
CA ARG A 137 3.93 17.01 -13.82
C ARG A 137 3.12 17.17 -12.53
N LEU A 138 3.76 17.18 -11.37
CA LEU A 138 3.07 17.34 -10.09
C LEU A 138 2.34 18.69 -9.98
N HIS A 139 2.89 19.73 -10.57
CA HIS A 139 2.26 21.05 -10.62
C HIS A 139 0.84 21.01 -11.21
N LEU A 140 0.52 20.07 -12.10
CA LEU A 140 -0.82 19.90 -12.70
C LEU A 140 -1.87 19.41 -11.70
N PHE A 141 -1.44 18.79 -10.60
CA PHE A 141 -2.33 18.30 -9.54
C PHE A 141 -2.41 19.26 -8.35
N CYS A 142 -1.38 20.08 -8.15
CA CYS A 142 -1.12 20.77 -6.90
C CYS A 142 -2.22 21.78 -6.55
N SER A 143 -2.62 22.65 -7.48
CA SER A 143 -3.62 23.69 -7.23
C SER A 143 -5.00 23.08 -6.92
N ASN A 144 -5.45 22.14 -7.75
CA ASN A 144 -6.72 21.47 -7.56
C ASN A 144 -6.77 20.69 -6.24
N LEU A 145 -5.68 19.96 -5.90
CA LEU A 145 -5.60 19.20 -4.67
C LEU A 145 -5.59 20.10 -3.42
N SER A 146 -4.89 21.25 -3.48
CA SER A 146 -4.89 22.26 -2.42
C SER A 146 -6.29 22.82 -2.18
N GLU A 147 -7.04 23.10 -3.26
CA GLU A 147 -8.42 23.58 -3.17
C GLU A 147 -9.35 22.53 -2.56
N GLU A 148 -9.30 21.29 -3.04
CA GLU A 148 -10.10 20.17 -2.51
C GLU A 148 -9.82 19.94 -1.01
N PHE A 149 -8.56 19.93 -0.59
CA PHE A 149 -8.21 19.81 0.84
C PHE A 149 -8.74 20.99 1.66
N HIS A 150 -8.63 22.19 1.13
CA HIS A 150 -9.15 23.37 1.81
C HIS A 150 -10.66 23.29 2.00
N GLU A 151 -11.42 22.90 0.98
CA GLU A 151 -12.87 22.69 1.05
C GLU A 151 -13.23 21.61 2.09
N CYS A 152 -12.55 20.46 2.09
CA CYS A 152 -12.76 19.40 3.07
C CYS A 152 -12.50 19.89 4.50
N LEU A 153 -11.39 20.61 4.73
CA LEU A 153 -11.04 21.13 6.05
C LEU A 153 -11.97 22.25 6.55
N MET A 154 -12.64 22.99 5.67
CA MET A 154 -13.65 23.96 6.09
C MET A 154 -14.84 23.31 6.81
N HIS A 155 -15.06 22.04 6.56
CA HIS A 155 -16.18 21.31 7.16
C HIS A 155 -15.92 20.79 8.57
N LEU A 156 -14.68 20.82 9.05
CA LEU A 156 -14.36 20.45 10.43
C LEU A 156 -14.84 21.47 11.46
N GLY A 157 -15.15 22.70 11.02
CA GLY A 157 -15.53 23.79 11.93
C GLY A 157 -14.32 24.37 12.68
N THR A 158 -14.61 25.15 13.75
CA THR A 158 -13.56 25.87 14.49
C THR A 158 -12.96 25.08 15.64
N LYS A 159 -13.64 24.07 16.15
CA LYS A 159 -13.16 23.17 17.21
C LYS A 159 -13.97 21.88 17.22
N GLY A 160 -13.37 20.82 17.70
CA GLY A 160 -14.04 19.52 17.86
C GLY A 160 -13.14 18.48 18.51
N THR A 161 -13.72 17.30 18.68
CA THR A 161 -13.00 16.09 19.13
C THR A 161 -13.38 14.96 18.20
N ASP A 162 -12.40 14.27 17.65
CA ASP A 162 -12.62 13.14 16.75
C ASP A 162 -11.45 12.15 16.85
N ASP A 163 -11.60 11.00 16.20
CA ASP A 163 -10.49 10.10 15.93
C ASP A 163 -9.62 10.66 14.81
N LEU A 164 -8.31 10.73 15.02
CA LEU A 164 -7.37 11.32 14.06
C LEU A 164 -7.38 10.57 12.71
N TYR A 165 -7.57 9.24 12.74
CA TYR A 165 -7.64 8.47 11.50
C TYR A 165 -8.91 8.80 10.69
N ASN A 166 -10.04 8.96 11.36
CA ASN A 166 -11.27 9.40 10.72
C ASN A 166 -11.16 10.82 10.14
N LEU A 167 -10.52 11.74 10.87
CA LEU A 167 -10.27 13.10 10.36
C LEU A 167 -9.44 13.08 9.07
N VAL A 168 -8.36 12.29 9.04
CA VAL A 168 -7.54 12.12 7.83
C VAL A 168 -8.36 11.50 6.72
N TRP A 169 -9.10 10.43 7.03
CA TRP A 169 -9.91 9.71 6.06
C TRP A 169 -10.93 10.62 5.37
N HIS A 170 -11.83 11.23 6.15
CA HIS A 170 -12.91 12.06 5.60
C HIS A 170 -12.43 13.34 4.92
N SER A 171 -11.27 13.86 5.31
CA SER A 171 -10.72 15.08 4.70
C SER A 171 -9.88 14.82 3.45
N MET A 172 -9.30 13.64 3.33
CA MET A 172 -8.33 13.35 2.28
C MET A 172 -8.90 12.45 1.17
N TYR A 173 -9.76 11.48 1.52
CA TYR A 173 -10.27 10.49 0.58
C TYR A 173 -10.95 11.11 -0.64
N SER A 174 -11.97 11.94 -0.42
CA SER A 174 -12.72 12.57 -1.51
C SER A 174 -11.87 13.52 -2.34
N ALA A 175 -10.99 14.29 -1.71
CA ALA A 175 -10.11 15.22 -2.39
C ALA A 175 -9.16 14.52 -3.37
N VAL A 176 -8.54 13.42 -2.94
CA VAL A 176 -7.64 12.63 -3.77
C VAL A 176 -8.40 11.93 -4.90
N VAL A 177 -9.58 11.39 -4.62
CA VAL A 177 -10.46 10.79 -5.64
C VAL A 177 -10.83 11.83 -6.70
N ASN A 178 -11.29 13.01 -6.31
CA ASN A 178 -11.63 14.10 -7.24
C ASN A 178 -10.45 14.52 -8.09
N ASN A 179 -9.28 14.59 -7.49
CA ASN A 179 -8.05 15.01 -8.17
C ASN A 179 -7.60 14.00 -9.24
N LEU A 180 -7.71 12.70 -8.96
CA LEU A 180 -7.25 11.64 -9.86
C LEU A 180 -8.31 11.25 -10.91
N PHE A 181 -9.58 11.20 -10.52
CA PHE A 181 -10.65 10.71 -11.39
C PHE A 181 -11.45 11.83 -12.06
N GLY A 182 -11.42 13.03 -11.48
CA GLY A 182 -12.19 14.20 -11.91
C GLY A 182 -13.36 14.51 -10.98
N ARG A 183 -13.54 15.77 -10.69
CA ARG A 183 -14.60 16.27 -9.81
C ARG A 183 -15.98 15.96 -10.39
N GLY A 184 -16.88 15.42 -9.55
CA GLY A 184 -18.25 15.05 -9.95
C GLY A 184 -18.37 13.75 -10.74
N ILE A 185 -17.27 13.04 -10.99
CA ILE A 185 -17.26 11.74 -11.68
C ILE A 185 -17.57 10.61 -10.71
N CYS A 186 -16.85 10.53 -9.61
CA CYS A 186 -17.13 9.61 -8.51
C CYS A 186 -18.11 10.24 -7.51
N PRO A 187 -18.85 9.43 -6.70
CA PRO A 187 -19.79 9.94 -5.69
C PRO A 187 -19.04 10.45 -4.44
N THR A 188 -18.39 11.61 -4.56
CA THR A 188 -17.57 12.24 -3.52
C THR A 188 -18.28 13.41 -2.84
N ASP A 189 -19.51 13.73 -3.22
CA ASP A 189 -20.33 14.72 -2.53
C ASP A 189 -20.84 14.17 -1.18
N ARG A 190 -21.16 15.06 -0.25
CA ARG A 190 -21.53 14.75 1.14
C ARG A 190 -22.65 13.72 1.32
N ASN A 191 -23.58 13.64 0.39
CA ASN A 191 -24.74 12.77 0.52
C ASN A 191 -24.43 11.34 0.05
N THR A 192 -23.48 11.18 -0.86
CA THR A 192 -23.17 9.92 -1.55
C THR A 192 -21.83 9.31 -1.15
N VAL A 193 -20.90 10.11 -0.64
CA VAL A 193 -19.54 9.67 -0.30
C VAL A 193 -19.50 8.55 0.74
N LYS A 194 -20.44 8.58 1.70
CA LYS A 194 -20.44 7.62 2.82
C LYS A 194 -20.54 6.17 2.36
N GLU A 195 -21.42 5.86 1.42
CA GLU A 195 -21.56 4.51 0.87
C GLU A 195 -20.30 4.08 0.11
N PHE A 196 -19.70 5.00 -0.65
CA PHE A 196 -18.47 4.77 -1.37
C PHE A 196 -17.29 4.48 -0.42
N GLU A 197 -17.12 5.29 0.62
CA GLU A 197 -16.12 5.08 1.67
C GLU A 197 -16.32 3.75 2.41
N GLU A 198 -17.54 3.41 2.80
CA GLU A 198 -17.84 2.15 3.50
C GLU A 198 -17.48 0.92 2.65
N HIS A 199 -17.79 0.94 1.36
CA HIS A 199 -17.43 -0.14 0.45
C HIS A 199 -15.93 -0.21 0.23
N PHE A 200 -15.26 0.95 0.10
CA PHE A 200 -13.83 0.99 -0.05
C PHE A 200 -13.10 0.51 1.22
N GLN A 201 -13.51 0.94 2.41
CA GLN A 201 -12.94 0.48 3.68
C GLN A 201 -13.06 -1.04 3.86
N LYS A 202 -14.22 -1.62 3.51
CA LYS A 202 -14.41 -3.08 3.54
C LYS A 202 -13.54 -3.79 2.52
N PHE A 203 -13.35 -3.19 1.35
CA PHE A 203 -12.48 -3.73 0.31
C PHE A 203 -11.02 -3.66 0.74
N ASP A 204 -10.54 -2.53 1.25
CA ASP A 204 -9.16 -2.32 1.69
C ASP A 204 -8.80 -3.21 2.88
N SER A 205 -9.63 -3.23 3.93
CA SER A 205 -9.39 -4.05 5.13
C SER A 205 -9.30 -5.56 4.85
N GLY A 206 -9.95 -6.04 3.81
CA GLY A 206 -9.91 -7.45 3.39
C GLY A 206 -9.00 -7.71 2.18
N PHE A 207 -8.28 -6.73 1.68
CA PHE A 207 -7.52 -6.84 0.43
C PHE A 207 -6.47 -7.96 0.45
N GLU A 208 -5.71 -8.07 1.52
CA GLU A 208 -4.67 -9.12 1.64
C GLU A 208 -5.28 -10.52 1.60
N PHE A 209 -6.39 -10.74 2.31
CA PHE A 209 -7.12 -12.00 2.24
C PHE A 209 -7.78 -12.22 0.88
N GLY A 210 -8.38 -11.17 0.30
CA GLY A 210 -8.99 -11.19 -1.03
C GLY A 210 -8.01 -11.52 -2.15
N SER A 211 -6.75 -11.14 -1.99
CA SER A 211 -5.67 -11.46 -2.93
C SER A 211 -5.25 -12.94 -2.90
N GLN A 212 -5.56 -13.68 -1.82
CA GLN A 212 -5.07 -15.05 -1.60
C GLN A 212 -6.19 -16.09 -1.55
N LEU A 213 -7.36 -15.74 -1.02
CA LEU A 213 -8.46 -16.67 -0.75
C LEU A 213 -9.56 -16.57 -1.82
N PRO A 214 -10.32 -17.65 -2.04
CA PRO A 214 -11.52 -17.63 -2.89
C PRO A 214 -12.60 -16.69 -2.32
N GLU A 215 -13.27 -15.94 -3.20
CA GLU A 215 -14.32 -14.97 -2.83
C GLU A 215 -15.47 -15.56 -2.04
N CYS A 216 -15.80 -16.84 -2.25
CA CYS A 216 -16.86 -17.54 -1.51
C CYS A 216 -16.61 -17.60 0.01
N LEU A 217 -15.34 -17.50 0.44
CA LEU A 217 -14.95 -17.44 1.85
C LEU A 217 -15.00 -16.02 2.43
N LEU A 218 -15.11 -14.99 1.57
CA LEU A 218 -15.00 -13.57 1.91
C LEU A 218 -16.24 -12.79 1.43
N ARG A 219 -17.44 -13.25 1.78
CA ARG A 219 -18.71 -12.73 1.23
C ARG A 219 -18.88 -11.21 1.36
N GLY A 220 -18.53 -10.64 2.53
CA GLY A 220 -18.65 -9.19 2.76
C GLY A 220 -17.70 -8.39 1.90
N TRP A 221 -16.47 -8.84 1.79
CA TRP A 221 -15.44 -8.26 0.93
C TRP A 221 -15.81 -8.38 -0.56
N SER A 222 -16.23 -9.55 -0.99
CA SER A 222 -16.67 -9.81 -2.36
C SER A 222 -17.84 -8.89 -2.77
N LYS A 223 -18.82 -8.69 -1.88
CA LYS A 223 -19.91 -7.73 -2.11
C LYS A 223 -19.38 -6.32 -2.36
N SER A 224 -18.44 -5.86 -1.56
CA SER A 224 -17.86 -4.52 -1.71
C SER A 224 -17.02 -4.40 -2.98
N LYS A 225 -16.23 -5.42 -3.33
CA LYS A 225 -15.50 -5.48 -4.60
C LYS A 225 -16.43 -5.33 -5.80
N HIS A 226 -17.52 -6.12 -5.86
CA HIS A 226 -18.46 -6.06 -6.98
C HIS A 226 -19.21 -4.73 -7.05
N TRP A 227 -19.59 -4.17 -5.90
CA TRP A 227 -20.19 -2.84 -5.84
C TRP A 227 -19.23 -1.77 -6.42
N LEU A 228 -17.96 -1.79 -6.01
CA LEU A 228 -16.94 -0.85 -6.52
C LEU A 228 -16.69 -1.05 -8.02
N LEU A 229 -16.65 -2.27 -8.52
CA LEU A 229 -16.51 -2.53 -9.96
C LEU A 229 -17.71 -1.97 -10.74
N SER A 230 -18.95 -2.19 -10.30
CA SER A 230 -20.16 -1.63 -10.93
C SER A 230 -20.16 -0.10 -10.88
N LEU A 231 -19.68 0.50 -9.77
CA LEU A 231 -19.48 1.95 -9.69
C LEU A 231 -18.50 2.41 -10.78
N PHE A 232 -17.34 1.76 -10.91
CA PHE A 232 -16.34 2.16 -11.90
C PHE A 232 -16.79 1.92 -13.36
N GLU A 233 -17.65 0.97 -13.64
CA GLU A 233 -18.30 0.85 -14.95
C GLU A 233 -19.09 2.13 -15.28
N SER A 234 -19.86 2.65 -14.33
CA SER A 234 -20.60 3.91 -14.51
C SER A 234 -19.69 5.15 -14.56
N VAL A 235 -18.62 5.17 -13.78
CA VAL A 235 -17.60 6.23 -13.74
C VAL A 235 -16.86 6.32 -15.07
N VAL A 236 -16.46 5.20 -15.63
CA VAL A 236 -15.82 5.10 -16.96
C VAL A 236 -16.74 5.62 -18.03
N ALA A 237 -18.01 5.18 -18.07
CA ALA A 237 -18.99 5.66 -19.05
C ALA A 237 -19.23 7.18 -18.99
N LYS A 238 -19.16 7.78 -17.78
CA LYS A 238 -19.20 9.25 -17.64
C LYS A 238 -17.94 9.91 -18.19
N ALA A 239 -16.75 9.37 -17.86
CA ALA A 239 -15.47 9.93 -18.25
C ALA A 239 -15.24 9.88 -19.78
N GLU A 240 -15.74 8.86 -20.48
CA GLU A 240 -15.71 8.75 -21.94
C GLU A 240 -16.44 9.91 -22.64
N ASN A 241 -17.47 10.47 -22.01
CA ASN A 241 -18.23 11.61 -22.54
C ASN A 241 -17.60 12.96 -22.22
N MET A 242 -16.55 13.02 -21.41
CA MET A 242 -15.85 14.26 -21.09
C MET A 242 -14.86 14.63 -22.20
N LYS A 243 -14.82 15.92 -22.54
CA LYS A 243 -13.87 16.47 -23.51
C LYS A 243 -12.90 17.39 -22.79
N PRO A 244 -11.70 16.92 -22.40
CA PRO A 244 -10.67 17.80 -21.84
C PRO A 244 -10.25 18.83 -22.89
N ALA A 245 -9.82 19.99 -22.42
CA ALA A 245 -9.39 21.09 -23.32
C ALA A 245 -8.08 20.74 -24.03
N ASP A 246 -7.18 20.08 -23.32
CA ASP A 246 -5.87 19.63 -23.80
C ASP A 246 -5.40 18.38 -23.03
N ASP A 247 -4.19 17.91 -23.32
CA ASP A 247 -3.63 16.72 -22.67
C ASP A 247 -3.28 16.95 -21.20
N ASP A 248 -2.87 18.15 -20.82
CA ASP A 248 -2.51 18.48 -19.43
C ASP A 248 -3.75 18.60 -18.53
N SER A 249 -4.91 18.94 -19.08
CA SER A 249 -6.19 18.99 -18.37
C SER A 249 -6.86 17.63 -18.19
N LYS A 250 -6.34 16.56 -18.83
CA LYS A 250 -6.84 15.20 -18.63
C LYS A 250 -6.59 14.72 -17.21
N THR A 251 -7.60 14.07 -16.65
CA THR A 251 -7.46 13.33 -15.39
C THR A 251 -6.64 12.05 -15.57
N LEU A 252 -6.20 11.44 -14.47
CA LEU A 252 -5.51 10.15 -14.56
C LEU A 252 -6.44 9.06 -15.12
N LEU A 253 -7.75 9.12 -14.85
CA LEU A 253 -8.75 8.23 -15.43
C LEU A 253 -8.82 8.37 -16.96
N GLN A 254 -8.77 9.59 -17.49
CA GLN A 254 -8.81 9.82 -18.95
C GLN A 254 -7.53 9.31 -19.64
N HIS A 255 -6.36 9.49 -19.01
CA HIS A 255 -5.13 8.87 -19.50
C HIS A 255 -5.19 7.33 -19.45
N LEU A 256 -5.88 6.77 -18.46
CA LEU A 256 -6.10 5.32 -18.37
C LEU A 256 -7.01 4.83 -19.50
N LEU A 257 -8.08 5.58 -19.83
CA LEU A 257 -8.96 5.30 -20.98
C LEU A 257 -8.17 5.28 -22.29
N ASP A 258 -7.33 6.28 -22.51
CA ASP A 258 -6.48 6.36 -23.71
C ASP A 258 -5.47 5.21 -23.80
N THR A 259 -5.02 4.67 -22.67
CA THR A 259 -4.00 3.62 -22.61
C THR A 259 -4.59 2.22 -22.78
N LEU A 260 -5.86 2.04 -22.40
CA LEU A 260 -6.57 0.75 -22.40
C LEU A 260 -7.60 0.69 -23.52
N ASP A 261 -7.74 -0.46 -24.16
CA ASP A 261 -8.75 -0.72 -25.18
C ASP A 261 -10.18 -0.90 -24.58
N GLY A 262 -10.63 -0.02 -23.70
CA GLY A 262 -11.98 0.04 -23.14
C GLY A 262 -12.37 -1.07 -22.14
N ASN A 263 -12.10 -2.33 -22.44
CA ASN A 263 -12.68 -3.49 -21.72
C ASN A 263 -12.15 -3.75 -20.29
N SER A 264 -11.11 -3.07 -19.83
CA SER A 264 -10.52 -3.30 -18.52
C SER A 264 -10.35 -2.01 -17.71
N THR A 265 -10.85 -0.88 -18.21
CA THR A 265 -10.64 0.43 -17.59
C THR A 265 -11.26 0.50 -16.19
N ALA A 266 -12.49 0.03 -16.02
CA ALA A 266 -13.16 -0.02 -14.71
C ALA A 266 -12.37 -0.85 -13.70
N ASN A 267 -11.83 -1.98 -14.13
CA ASN A 267 -11.02 -2.87 -13.29
C ASN A 267 -9.69 -2.21 -12.87
N TYR A 268 -9.00 -1.58 -13.81
CA TYR A 268 -7.78 -0.82 -13.50
C TYR A 268 -8.08 0.43 -12.66
N SER A 269 -9.25 1.05 -12.81
CA SER A 269 -9.69 2.17 -11.98
C SER A 269 -9.86 1.75 -10.52
N LEU A 270 -10.40 0.54 -10.25
CA LEU A 270 -10.46 0.00 -8.89
C LEU A 270 -9.06 -0.20 -8.30
N LEU A 271 -8.10 -0.74 -9.07
CA LEU A 271 -6.71 -0.85 -8.61
C LEU A 271 -6.07 0.52 -8.37
N MET A 272 -6.35 1.49 -9.23
CA MET A 272 -5.84 2.86 -9.08
C MET A 272 -6.40 3.53 -7.82
N LEU A 273 -7.70 3.37 -7.55
CA LEU A 273 -8.32 3.83 -6.30
C LEU A 273 -7.61 3.21 -5.10
N TRP A 274 -7.48 1.88 -5.08
CA TRP A 274 -6.82 1.21 -3.96
C TRP A 274 -5.36 1.67 -3.80
N ALA A 275 -4.59 1.70 -4.87
CA ALA A 275 -3.17 2.09 -4.83
C ALA A 275 -2.96 3.54 -4.34
N SER A 276 -3.89 4.45 -4.65
CA SER A 276 -3.81 5.86 -4.23
C SER A 276 -4.21 6.09 -2.78
N GLN A 277 -5.07 5.25 -2.18
CA GLN A 277 -5.64 5.49 -0.86
C GLN A 277 -5.03 4.60 0.24
N ALA A 278 -4.84 3.30 -0.07
CA ALA A 278 -4.50 2.28 0.93
C ALA A 278 -3.18 2.53 1.68
N ASN A 279 -2.27 3.29 1.10
CA ASN A 279 -1.00 3.63 1.73
C ASN A 279 -0.93 5.09 2.20
N ALA A 280 -1.46 6.03 1.42
CA ALA A 280 -1.33 7.46 1.71
C ALA A 280 -2.12 7.86 2.95
N LEU A 281 -3.36 7.37 3.10
CA LEU A 281 -4.20 7.68 4.26
C LEU A 281 -3.55 7.24 5.60
N PRO A 282 -3.15 5.97 5.79
CA PRO A 282 -2.51 5.57 7.04
C PRO A 282 -1.14 6.23 7.25
N ILE A 283 -0.36 6.52 6.21
CA ILE A 283 0.91 7.26 6.39
C ILE A 283 0.64 8.70 6.83
N THR A 284 -0.39 9.34 6.31
CA THR A 284 -0.79 10.68 6.75
C THR A 284 -1.18 10.68 8.23
N PHE A 285 -1.98 9.69 8.64
CA PHE A 285 -2.33 9.48 10.05
C PHE A 285 -1.07 9.33 10.92
N TRP A 286 -0.17 8.42 10.56
CA TRP A 286 1.06 8.16 11.34
C TRP A 286 1.96 9.39 11.39
N THR A 287 2.09 10.12 10.30
CA THR A 287 2.85 11.37 10.25
C THR A 287 2.31 12.38 11.25
N LEU A 288 1.00 12.63 11.22
CA LEU A 288 0.35 13.56 12.14
C LEU A 288 0.44 13.08 13.60
N ALA A 289 0.16 11.80 13.86
CA ALA A 289 0.22 11.23 15.20
C ALA A 289 1.63 11.36 15.81
N PHE A 290 2.68 11.07 15.04
CA PHE A 290 4.06 11.21 15.51
C PHE A 290 4.47 12.68 15.70
N ILE A 291 4.07 13.58 14.81
CA ILE A 291 4.34 15.02 14.97
C ILE A 291 3.66 15.56 16.22
N ILE A 292 2.36 15.29 16.40
CA ILE A 292 1.57 15.80 17.52
C ILE A 292 2.06 15.22 18.85
N SER A 293 2.47 13.95 18.88
CA SER A 293 3.00 13.29 20.09
C SER A 293 4.40 13.76 20.51
N SER A 294 5.12 14.49 19.64
CA SER A 294 6.48 14.95 19.90
C SER A 294 6.53 16.49 19.98
N PRO A 295 6.56 17.10 21.18
CA PRO A 295 6.53 18.57 21.34
C PRO A 295 7.66 19.29 20.60
N PHE A 296 8.84 18.70 20.55
CA PHE A 296 9.99 19.28 19.84
C PHE A 296 9.75 19.29 18.31
N VAL A 297 9.32 18.15 17.76
CA VAL A 297 9.01 18.01 16.32
C VAL A 297 7.88 18.94 15.95
N TYR A 298 6.79 18.94 16.74
CA TYR A 298 5.64 19.83 16.54
C TYR A 298 6.05 21.30 16.47
N LYS A 299 6.83 21.77 17.46
CA LYS A 299 7.33 23.16 17.48
C LYS A 299 8.20 23.49 16.27
N THR A 300 9.03 22.55 15.82
CA THR A 300 9.88 22.74 14.64
C THR A 300 9.05 22.84 13.37
N ILE A 301 8.06 21.96 13.19
CA ILE A 301 7.12 22.01 12.07
C ILE A 301 6.33 23.32 12.07
N MET A 302 5.83 23.76 13.21
CA MET A 302 5.08 25.03 13.27
C MET A 302 5.91 26.23 12.85
N LYS A 303 7.22 26.28 13.22
CA LYS A 303 8.14 27.33 12.76
C LYS A 303 8.32 27.30 11.25
N GLU A 304 8.45 26.09 10.67
CA GLU A 304 8.61 25.90 9.23
C GLU A 304 7.34 26.35 8.49
N LEU A 305 6.14 25.92 8.95
CA LEU A 305 4.86 26.31 8.37
C LEU A 305 4.61 27.82 8.43
N CYS A 306 4.82 28.46 9.60
CA CYS A 306 4.67 29.89 9.76
C CYS A 306 5.63 30.66 8.85
N SER A 307 6.87 30.22 8.71
CA SER A 307 7.83 30.88 7.81
C SER A 307 7.45 30.84 6.32
N VAL A 308 6.60 29.91 5.93
CA VAL A 308 6.14 29.78 4.52
C VAL A 308 4.80 30.45 4.28
N PHE A 309 3.88 30.41 5.26
CA PHE A 309 2.48 30.80 5.06
C PHE A 309 2.06 32.12 5.71
N ASP A 310 2.74 32.59 6.77
CA ASP A 310 2.34 33.84 7.45
C ASP A 310 2.47 35.08 6.54
N ASP A 311 3.39 35.08 5.61
CA ASP A 311 3.59 36.17 4.66
C ASP A 311 2.52 36.22 3.54
N GLN A 312 1.70 35.18 3.37
CA GLN A 312 0.70 35.13 2.29
C GLN A 312 -0.52 36.03 2.54
N GLY A 313 -0.70 36.54 3.77
CA GLY A 313 -1.70 37.58 4.12
C GLY A 313 -3.16 37.23 3.81
N SER A 314 -3.44 36.03 3.35
CA SER A 314 -4.73 35.55 2.87
C SER A 314 -5.42 34.64 3.88
N LYS A 315 -6.72 34.79 4.04
CA LYS A 315 -7.56 33.85 4.82
C LYS A 315 -7.58 32.43 4.20
N LYS A 316 -7.24 32.29 2.93
CA LYS A 316 -7.17 31.03 2.19
C LYS A 316 -5.74 30.79 1.73
N VAL A 317 -5.04 29.86 2.37
CA VAL A 317 -3.70 29.43 1.98
C VAL A 317 -3.85 28.47 0.79
N GLU A 318 -3.33 28.87 -0.36
CA GLU A 318 -3.16 27.98 -1.53
C GLU A 318 -1.72 27.48 -1.56
N ILE A 319 -1.55 26.17 -1.42
CA ILE A 319 -0.21 25.56 -1.42
C ILE A 319 0.21 25.24 -2.85
N LYS A 320 1.37 25.77 -3.23
CA LYS A 320 2.04 25.47 -4.50
C LYS A 320 3.15 24.45 -4.30
N GLU A 321 3.58 23.81 -5.37
CA GLU A 321 4.71 22.87 -5.32
C GLU A 321 5.98 23.53 -4.74
N THR A 322 6.24 24.77 -5.10
CA THR A 322 7.37 25.56 -4.56
C THR A 322 7.29 25.85 -3.06
N ASP A 323 6.09 25.82 -2.47
CA ASP A 323 5.93 25.98 -1.02
C ASP A 323 6.24 24.66 -0.30
N LEU A 324 5.88 23.51 -0.90
CA LEU A 324 6.24 22.20 -0.36
C LEU A 324 7.78 21.99 -0.34
N GLU A 325 8.51 22.55 -1.31
CA GLU A 325 9.97 22.51 -1.30
C GLU A 325 10.59 23.27 -0.11
N LYS A 326 9.88 24.28 0.42
CA LYS A 326 10.29 25.06 1.60
C LYS A 326 9.93 24.38 2.94
N LEU A 327 9.33 23.19 2.90
CA LEU A 327 8.93 22.39 4.07
C LEU A 327 9.77 21.09 4.19
N PRO A 328 11.12 21.18 4.19
CA PRO A 328 11.99 20.00 4.19
C PRO A 328 11.86 19.17 5.45
N TYR A 329 11.61 19.78 6.63
CA TYR A 329 11.49 19.03 7.86
C TYR A 329 10.17 18.24 7.96
N LEU A 330 9.07 18.79 7.42
CA LEU A 330 7.83 18.05 7.26
C LEU A 330 8.03 16.82 6.36
N LYS A 331 8.77 16.97 5.26
CA LYS A 331 9.13 15.85 4.39
C LYS A 331 9.96 14.78 5.13
N CYS A 332 10.89 15.20 6.00
CA CYS A 332 11.63 14.28 6.86
C CYS A 332 10.70 13.48 7.78
N CYS A 333 9.69 14.10 8.37
CA CYS A 333 8.69 13.44 9.21
C CYS A 333 7.89 12.39 8.43
N ILE A 334 7.50 12.69 7.20
CA ILE A 334 6.76 11.76 6.32
C ILE A 334 7.63 10.55 5.98
N LEU A 335 8.87 10.75 5.57
CA LEU A 335 9.80 9.67 5.23
C LEU A 335 10.06 8.76 6.43
N GLU A 336 10.19 9.33 7.63
CA GLU A 336 10.37 8.56 8.87
C GLU A 336 9.10 7.78 9.25
N ALA A 337 7.92 8.35 9.07
CA ALA A 337 6.66 7.63 9.26
C ALA A 337 6.52 6.46 8.28
N ILE A 338 6.87 6.65 7.00
CA ILE A 338 6.90 5.58 6.00
C ILE A 338 7.87 4.48 6.41
N ARG A 339 9.09 4.83 6.84
CA ARG A 339 10.11 3.86 7.28
C ARG A 339 9.58 2.98 8.41
N LEU A 340 8.91 3.58 9.39
CA LEU A 340 8.40 2.87 10.57
C LEU A 340 7.14 2.05 10.30
N ARG A 341 6.28 2.49 9.38
CA ARG A 341 4.91 1.95 9.23
C ARG A 341 4.58 1.34 7.86
N ALA A 342 5.52 1.35 6.92
CA ALA A 342 5.37 0.67 5.64
C ALA A 342 6.32 -0.54 5.54
N PRO A 343 6.00 -1.69 6.17
CA PRO A 343 6.83 -2.89 6.14
C PRO A 343 6.73 -3.65 4.81
N GLY A 344 6.00 -3.15 3.86
CA GLY A 344 5.57 -3.82 2.63
C GLY A 344 6.53 -4.88 2.09
N VAL A 345 5.99 -5.98 1.61
CA VAL A 345 6.77 -7.08 1.05
C VAL A 345 6.83 -6.95 -0.47
N ILE A 346 8.05 -6.89 -1.01
CA ILE A 346 8.26 -6.92 -2.47
C ILE A 346 8.30 -8.37 -2.92
N THR A 347 7.47 -8.73 -3.91
CA THR A 347 7.33 -10.09 -4.38
C THR A 347 7.86 -10.28 -5.80
N ARG A 348 8.41 -11.47 -6.08
CA ARG A 348 8.77 -11.93 -7.42
C ARG A 348 8.44 -13.40 -7.56
N LYS A 349 8.00 -13.82 -8.74
CA LYS A 349 7.87 -15.25 -9.08
C LYS A 349 9.20 -15.75 -9.62
N VAL A 350 9.72 -16.83 -9.08
CA VAL A 350 10.89 -17.50 -9.63
C VAL A 350 10.46 -18.26 -10.89
N VAL A 351 10.92 -17.81 -12.06
CA VAL A 351 10.57 -18.41 -13.36
C VAL A 351 11.60 -19.47 -13.78
N GLU A 352 12.86 -19.27 -13.42
CA GLU A 352 13.94 -20.25 -13.59
C GLU A 352 14.68 -20.41 -12.26
N PRO A 353 15.21 -21.60 -11.92
CA PRO A 353 15.95 -21.80 -10.69
C PRO A 353 17.06 -20.77 -10.53
N LEU A 354 17.21 -20.24 -9.33
CA LEU A 354 18.25 -19.27 -9.03
C LEU A 354 19.00 -19.61 -7.73
N THR A 355 20.26 -19.21 -7.66
CA THR A 355 21.07 -19.39 -6.46
C THR A 355 21.13 -18.08 -5.68
N ILE A 356 20.81 -18.14 -4.37
CA ILE A 356 21.01 -17.06 -3.43
C ILE A 356 21.90 -17.59 -2.31
N ARG A 357 23.10 -17.05 -2.16
CA ARG A 357 24.13 -17.60 -1.26
C ARG A 357 24.37 -19.09 -1.55
N ASN A 358 24.13 -19.95 -0.58
CA ASN A 358 24.31 -21.39 -0.68
C ASN A 358 23.02 -22.17 -1.02
N TYR A 359 21.93 -21.45 -1.30
CA TYR A 359 20.63 -22.06 -1.53
C TYR A 359 20.20 -21.98 -2.99
N ILE A 360 19.60 -23.06 -3.47
CA ILE A 360 18.93 -23.12 -4.77
C ILE A 360 17.42 -22.93 -4.55
N ILE A 361 16.88 -21.85 -5.10
CA ILE A 361 15.46 -21.54 -5.07
C ILE A 361 14.84 -22.10 -6.34
N PRO A 362 13.88 -23.04 -6.26
CA PRO A 362 13.30 -23.66 -7.43
C PRO A 362 12.35 -22.72 -8.18
N SER A 363 12.18 -22.99 -9.47
CA SER A 363 11.11 -22.36 -10.26
C SER A 363 9.75 -22.66 -9.64
N GLY A 364 8.88 -21.67 -9.66
CA GLY A 364 7.55 -21.72 -9.06
C GLY A 364 7.43 -21.10 -7.66
N ASP A 365 8.54 -20.95 -6.94
CA ASP A 365 8.53 -20.27 -5.64
C ASP A 365 8.20 -18.77 -5.79
N MET A 366 7.53 -18.24 -4.77
CA MET A 366 7.36 -16.79 -4.59
C MET A 366 8.51 -16.27 -3.73
N LEU A 367 9.37 -15.48 -4.32
CA LEU A 367 10.45 -14.81 -3.62
C LEU A 367 9.89 -13.55 -2.94
N MET A 368 10.16 -13.42 -1.64
CA MET A 368 9.59 -12.40 -0.76
C MET A 368 10.71 -11.60 -0.11
N LEU A 369 10.81 -10.32 -0.46
CA LEU A 369 11.73 -9.38 0.18
C LEU A 369 10.98 -8.59 1.24
N SER A 370 11.41 -8.70 2.49
CA SER A 370 10.77 -7.99 3.59
C SER A 370 11.50 -6.70 3.91
N LEU A 371 10.79 -5.59 3.73
CA LEU A 371 11.31 -4.25 4.04
C LEU A 371 11.36 -3.97 5.54
N TYR A 372 10.62 -4.71 6.35
CA TYR A 372 10.57 -4.50 7.80
C TYR A 372 11.96 -4.51 8.43
N TRP A 373 12.79 -5.52 8.09
CA TRP A 373 14.16 -5.65 8.63
C TRP A 373 15.13 -4.67 7.99
N ALA A 374 14.99 -4.40 6.66
CA ALA A 374 15.81 -3.40 5.98
C ALA A 374 15.67 -2.01 6.64
N HIS A 375 14.40 -1.60 6.86
CA HIS A 375 14.10 -0.31 7.48
C HIS A 375 14.46 -0.25 8.98
N ARG A 376 14.83 -1.38 9.59
CA ARG A 376 15.27 -1.48 10.98
C ARG A 376 16.74 -1.88 11.13
N ASN A 377 17.46 -1.98 10.04
CA ASN A 377 18.88 -2.25 10.07
C ASN A 377 19.63 -1.06 10.68
N THR A 378 20.29 -1.31 11.84
CA THR A 378 21.01 -0.27 12.61
C THR A 378 22.18 0.34 11.87
N LYS A 379 22.70 -0.33 10.83
CA LYS A 379 23.75 0.19 9.93
C LYS A 379 23.29 1.46 9.19
N TYR A 380 22.04 1.50 8.75
CA TYR A 380 21.47 2.63 8.00
C TYR A 380 20.59 3.53 8.88
N PHE A 381 19.92 2.93 9.88
CA PHE A 381 18.96 3.59 10.74
C PHE A 381 19.32 3.36 12.22
N PRO A 382 20.32 4.10 12.78
CA PRO A 382 20.61 4.04 14.22
C PRO A 382 19.35 4.33 15.03
N GLU A 383 19.15 3.64 16.16
CA GLU A 383 17.91 3.69 16.97
C GLU A 383 16.65 3.45 16.12
N PRO A 384 16.53 2.27 15.47
CA PRO A 384 15.60 2.06 14.36
C PRO A 384 14.13 2.13 14.76
N GLU A 385 13.78 1.90 16.04
CA GLU A 385 12.41 1.97 16.54
C GLU A 385 11.95 3.38 16.94
N LYS A 386 12.88 4.33 17.02
CA LYS A 386 12.54 5.73 17.36
C LYS A 386 12.14 6.52 16.12
N PHE A 387 11.15 7.40 16.29
CA PHE A 387 10.78 8.39 15.30
C PHE A 387 11.78 9.56 15.35
N LEU A 388 12.73 9.57 14.41
CA LEU A 388 13.84 10.55 14.34
C LEU A 388 13.90 11.18 12.93
N PRO A 389 13.08 12.21 12.64
CA PRO A 389 13.07 12.88 11.34
C PRO A 389 14.43 13.47 10.94
N GLU A 390 15.28 13.79 11.92
CA GLU A 390 16.59 14.39 11.71
C GLU A 390 17.51 13.56 10.81
N ARG A 391 17.36 12.24 10.82
CA ARG A 391 18.16 11.33 9.98
C ARG A 391 18.03 11.61 8.48
N TRP A 392 16.91 12.24 8.05
CA TRP A 392 16.59 12.53 6.66
C TRP A 392 17.10 13.88 6.18
N LYS A 393 17.55 14.77 7.07
CA LYS A 393 17.86 16.17 6.72
C LYS A 393 18.83 16.29 5.55
N GLU A 394 19.95 15.59 5.59
CA GLU A 394 20.96 15.67 4.53
C GLU A 394 20.41 15.13 3.20
N ALA A 395 19.74 13.97 3.21
CA ALA A 395 19.19 13.37 2.00
C ALA A 395 18.09 14.24 1.35
N VAL A 396 17.26 14.91 2.16
CA VAL A 396 16.20 15.79 1.68
C VAL A 396 16.80 17.10 1.15
N ILE A 397 17.75 17.71 1.86
CA ILE A 397 18.39 18.97 1.45
C ILE A 397 19.23 18.77 0.17
N GLU A 398 19.99 17.67 0.10
CA GLU A 398 20.84 17.38 -1.06
C GLU A 398 20.08 16.80 -2.27
N LYS A 399 18.74 16.69 -2.16
CA LYS A 399 17.87 16.10 -3.20
C LYS A 399 18.30 14.69 -3.65
N ARG A 400 18.99 13.94 -2.77
CA ARG A 400 19.43 12.54 -3.04
C ARG A 400 18.26 11.55 -3.17
N GLY A 401 17.03 12.01 -2.91
CA GLY A 401 15.84 11.20 -2.94
C GLY A 401 15.62 10.45 -1.64
N PHE A 402 16.32 9.34 -1.42
CA PHE A 402 16.12 8.49 -0.24
C PHE A 402 17.47 8.06 0.35
N LEU A 403 17.47 7.77 1.66
CA LEU A 403 18.63 7.18 2.35
C LEU A 403 18.91 5.76 1.83
N ASP A 404 20.17 5.34 1.91
CA ASP A 404 20.55 3.95 1.69
C ASP A 404 19.75 3.03 2.64
N GLY A 405 19.36 1.85 2.15
CA GLY A 405 18.51 0.92 2.91
C GLY A 405 17.01 1.28 2.90
N PHE A 406 16.60 2.46 2.42
CA PHE A 406 15.19 2.83 2.30
C PHE A 406 14.59 2.41 0.96
N MET A 407 13.68 1.45 1.00
CA MET A 407 13.12 0.82 -0.19
C MET A 407 11.58 0.78 -0.18
N ALA A 408 10.92 1.64 0.59
CA ALA A 408 9.46 1.62 0.76
C ALA A 408 8.68 1.71 -0.56
N PHE A 409 9.26 2.33 -1.58
CA PHE A 409 8.66 2.44 -2.91
C PHE A 409 9.15 1.38 -3.91
N GLY A 410 9.83 0.33 -3.41
CA GLY A 410 10.43 -0.68 -4.27
C GLY A 410 11.63 -0.16 -5.06
N GLY A 411 12.00 -0.89 -6.11
CA GLY A 411 13.17 -0.55 -6.94
C GLY A 411 13.08 -1.14 -8.35
N GLY A 412 14.04 -0.73 -9.20
CA GLY A 412 14.13 -1.20 -10.57
C GLY A 412 12.97 -0.73 -11.45
N ARG A 413 12.63 -1.53 -12.47
CA ARG A 413 11.60 -1.20 -13.47
C ARG A 413 10.22 -0.95 -12.85
N TYR A 414 9.85 -1.72 -11.83
CA TYR A 414 8.54 -1.69 -11.18
C TYR A 414 8.53 -0.91 -9.85
N GLN A 415 9.40 0.09 -9.75
CA GLN A 415 9.34 1.04 -8.64
C GLN A 415 7.97 1.77 -8.66
N CYS A 416 7.42 2.08 -7.48
CA CYS A 416 6.12 2.73 -7.34
C CYS A 416 6.01 3.97 -8.26
N PRO A 417 5.09 3.98 -9.23
CA PRO A 417 4.95 5.10 -10.16
C PRO A 417 4.36 6.33 -9.49
N GLY A 418 3.53 6.15 -8.45
CA GLY A 418 2.86 7.21 -7.71
C GLY A 418 3.65 7.81 -6.53
N ARG A 419 4.90 7.39 -6.29
CA ARG A 419 5.66 7.79 -5.09
C ARG A 419 5.77 9.31 -4.89
N TRP A 420 5.94 10.05 -5.97
CA TRP A 420 6.08 11.51 -5.90
C TRP A 420 4.75 12.20 -5.63
N PHE A 421 3.69 11.73 -6.26
CA PHE A 421 2.34 12.19 -5.99
C PHE A 421 1.93 11.89 -4.53
N ALA A 422 2.17 10.68 -4.04
CA ALA A 422 1.88 10.31 -2.66
C ALA A 422 2.63 11.18 -1.64
N LEU A 423 3.92 11.45 -1.87
CA LEU A 423 4.69 12.34 -1.00
C LEU A 423 4.13 13.77 -1.03
N MET A 424 3.74 14.26 -2.20
CA MET A 424 3.15 15.60 -2.37
C MET A 424 1.80 15.72 -1.65
N GLU A 425 0.88 14.77 -1.86
CA GLU A 425 -0.46 14.83 -1.25
C GLU A 425 -0.40 14.73 0.28
N ILE A 426 0.45 13.84 0.82
CA ILE A 426 0.65 13.70 2.27
C ILE A 426 1.24 14.98 2.86
N GLN A 427 2.26 15.54 2.21
CA GLN A 427 2.94 16.75 2.67
C GLN A 427 1.99 17.97 2.63
N MET A 428 1.21 18.12 1.56
CA MET A 428 0.24 19.19 1.40
C MET A 428 -0.87 19.11 2.44
N PHE A 429 -1.47 17.94 2.63
CA PHE A 429 -2.53 17.76 3.61
C PHE A 429 -2.02 18.00 5.04
N ALA A 430 -0.87 17.41 5.41
CA ALA A 430 -0.28 17.61 6.73
C ALA A 430 0.09 19.07 6.99
N ALA A 431 0.61 19.79 5.99
CA ALA A 431 0.90 21.21 6.09
C ALA A 431 -0.37 22.02 6.34
N LEU A 432 -1.43 21.80 5.54
CA LEU A 432 -2.69 22.54 5.66
C LEU A 432 -3.38 22.32 7.00
N ILE A 433 -3.51 21.05 7.44
CA ILE A 433 -4.24 20.73 8.65
C ILE A 433 -3.51 21.22 9.91
N LEU A 434 -2.17 21.10 9.98
CA LEU A 434 -1.35 21.57 11.10
C LEU A 434 -1.27 23.10 11.13
N TYR A 435 -1.22 23.77 9.98
CA TYR A 435 -1.24 25.24 9.92
C TYR A 435 -2.60 25.80 10.38
N LYS A 436 -3.71 25.16 9.95
CA LYS A 436 -5.05 25.63 10.21
C LYS A 436 -5.55 25.32 11.62
N TYR A 437 -5.13 24.18 12.21
CA TYR A 437 -5.61 23.71 13.50
C TYR A 437 -4.46 23.42 14.47
N GLU A 438 -4.74 23.70 15.73
CA GLU A 438 -3.97 23.22 16.89
C GLU A 438 -4.56 21.89 17.34
N PHE A 439 -3.70 20.89 17.58
CA PHE A 439 -4.11 19.55 18.00
C PHE A 439 -3.59 19.21 19.40
N THR A 440 -4.42 18.55 20.18
CA THR A 440 -4.06 17.92 21.45
C THR A 440 -4.46 16.46 21.41
N LEU A 441 -3.49 15.54 21.65
CA LEU A 441 -3.79 14.11 21.79
C LEU A 441 -4.57 13.88 23.09
N LEU A 442 -5.71 13.20 23.01
CA LEU A 442 -6.49 12.72 24.15
C LEU A 442 -6.19 11.26 24.48
N ASP A 443 -5.81 10.47 23.48
CA ASP A 443 -5.35 9.10 23.61
C ASP A 443 -3.85 9.01 23.26
N PRO A 444 -3.11 8.02 23.79
CA PRO A 444 -1.75 7.73 23.31
C PRO A 444 -1.80 7.29 21.84
N VAL A 445 -0.69 7.49 21.11
CA VAL A 445 -0.54 6.97 19.75
C VAL A 445 -0.76 5.45 19.78
N PRO A 446 -1.68 4.90 18.98
CA PRO A 446 -2.00 3.47 18.99
C PRO A 446 -0.82 2.64 18.46
N LYS A 447 -0.86 1.34 18.76
CA LYS A 447 0.03 0.39 18.10
C LYS A 447 -0.40 0.18 16.66
N GLU A 448 0.53 -0.28 15.83
CA GLU A 448 0.26 -0.71 14.46
C GLU A 448 -0.44 -2.07 14.41
N SER A 449 -1.29 -2.27 13.41
CA SER A 449 -1.89 -3.57 13.12
C SER A 449 -0.82 -4.55 12.62
N PRO A 450 -0.72 -5.75 13.19
CA PRO A 450 0.24 -6.75 12.75
C PRO A 450 -0.16 -7.45 11.45
N LEU A 451 -1.36 -7.19 10.93
CA LEU A 451 -1.95 -7.96 9.82
C LEU A 451 -1.54 -7.45 8.43
N HIS A 452 -1.09 -6.19 8.31
CA HIS A 452 -0.79 -5.58 7.02
C HIS A 452 0.68 -5.79 6.64
N LEU A 453 0.91 -6.66 5.65
CA LEU A 453 2.24 -6.95 5.09
C LEU A 453 2.45 -6.37 3.69
N VAL A 454 1.37 -6.19 2.92
CA VAL A 454 1.47 -5.77 1.51
C VAL A 454 1.67 -4.26 1.40
N GLY A 455 1.16 -3.49 2.35
CA GLY A 455 1.18 -2.04 2.32
C GLY A 455 1.60 -1.42 3.65
N THR A 456 0.94 -0.33 3.98
CA THR A 456 1.14 0.41 5.22
C THR A 456 0.31 -0.18 6.35
N GLN A 457 0.91 -0.35 7.52
CA GLN A 457 0.21 -0.79 8.72
C GLN A 457 -0.82 0.25 9.16
N GLN A 458 -2.05 -0.20 9.38
CA GLN A 458 -3.12 0.64 9.91
C GLN A 458 -3.02 0.73 11.45
N PRO A 459 -3.59 1.77 12.09
CA PRO A 459 -3.64 1.86 13.54
C PRO A 459 -4.51 0.75 14.14
N LEU A 460 -4.08 0.18 15.26
CA LEU A 460 -4.83 -0.80 16.04
C LEU A 460 -5.59 -0.12 17.17
N GLY A 461 -6.69 0.50 16.84
CA GLY A 461 -7.56 1.22 17.79
C GLY A 461 -7.58 2.75 17.54
N PRO A 462 -8.44 3.45 18.28
CA PRO A 462 -8.65 4.86 18.09
C PRO A 462 -7.46 5.71 18.57
N CYS A 463 -7.34 6.90 18.00
CA CYS A 463 -6.41 7.94 18.41
C CYS A 463 -7.19 9.27 18.51
N LYS A 464 -7.87 9.48 19.63
CA LYS A 464 -8.69 10.68 19.80
C LYS A 464 -7.83 11.92 19.94
N VAL A 465 -8.24 12.96 19.24
CA VAL A 465 -7.64 14.30 19.30
C VAL A 465 -8.70 15.35 19.52
N GLU A 466 -8.35 16.37 20.28
CA GLU A 466 -9.05 17.64 20.27
C GLU A 466 -8.36 18.56 19.28
N TYR A 467 -9.15 19.30 18.48
CA TYR A 467 -8.62 20.27 17.53
C TYR A 467 -9.34 21.62 17.69
N LYS A 468 -8.60 22.70 17.46
CA LYS A 468 -9.09 24.08 17.49
C LYS A 468 -8.44 24.88 16.37
N SER A 469 -9.26 25.67 15.64
CA SER A 469 -8.76 26.60 14.61
C SER A 469 -7.81 27.64 15.21
N ARG A 470 -6.73 27.91 14.52
CA ARG A 470 -5.75 28.97 14.83
C ARG A 470 -6.26 30.33 14.44
#